data_f9cb394f25624173cb36cb542e3af959
#
_entry.id   f9cb394f25624173cb36cb542e3af959
#
_cell.length_a   1.000
_cell.length_b   1.000
_cell.length_c   1.000
_cell.angle_alpha   90.00
_cell.angle_beta   90.00
_cell.angle_gamma   90.00
#
_symmetry.space_group_name_H-M   'P 1'
#
loop_
_entity.id
_entity.type
_entity.pdbx_description
1 polymer ?
#
loop_
_entity_poly.entity_id
_entity_poly.type
_entity_poly.pdbx_seq_one_letter_code
_entity_poly.pdbx_strand_id
1 'polypeptide(L)'
;LIGDLKVLNFFEEMVALGYDPKMIAKWIAGPISAYMTANFVAIDGLKVNKEQLISFFSLVKKGALIDNQLKLVMEEMLQNGGDPEDIVKEKGFDAPAFDESELKTIIQSVLDANESVVDQYRSGKTSVIGFLVGQTMKQTQGKANPKDLQVLIAKMLG
;
A
#
# COMPACT_ATOMS: atom_id res chain seq x y z
N LEU A 1 4.72 26.20 15.12
CA LEU A 1 3.72 26.09 16.18
C LEU A 1 2.29 26.03 15.64
N ILE A 2 1.87 27.01 14.82
CA ILE A 2 0.54 26.99 14.20
C ILE A 2 0.43 25.83 13.19
N GLY A 3 1.49 25.57 12.46
CA GLY A 3 1.54 24.44 11.52
C GLY A 3 1.41 23.09 12.22
N ASP A 4 2.02 22.93 13.38
CA ASP A 4 1.94 21.70 14.18
C ASP A 4 0.53 21.49 14.72
N LEU A 5 -0.16 22.54 15.14
CA LEU A 5 -1.54 22.47 15.60
C LEU A 5 -2.50 22.06 14.47
N LYS A 6 -2.30 22.58 13.26
CA LYS A 6 -3.09 22.19 12.07
C LYS A 6 -2.90 20.72 11.71
N VAL A 7 -1.67 20.23 11.78
CA VAL A 7 -1.36 18.81 11.57
C VAL A 7 -2.03 17.94 12.64
N LEU A 8 -1.96 18.34 13.89
CA LEU A 8 -2.60 17.62 15.00
C LEU A 8 -4.12 17.57 14.81
N ASN A 9 -4.75 18.68 14.48
CA ASN A 9 -6.18 18.73 14.22
C ASN A 9 -6.59 17.81 13.07
N PHE A 10 -5.82 17.84 12.00
CA PHE A 10 -6.04 16.94 10.86
C PHE A 10 -5.92 15.46 11.27
N PHE A 11 -4.90 15.13 12.04
CA PHE A 11 -4.71 13.78 12.56
C PHE A 11 -5.90 13.32 13.41
N GLU A 12 -6.35 14.15 14.35
CA GLU A 12 -7.49 13.86 15.22
C GLU A 12 -8.79 13.67 14.44
N GLU A 13 -9.02 14.49 13.41
CA GLU A 13 -10.17 14.34 12.52
C GLU A 13 -10.16 12.99 11.77
N MET A 14 -8.99 12.58 11.27
CA MET A 14 -8.87 11.29 10.59
C MET A 14 -9.13 10.11 11.52
N VAL A 15 -8.62 10.17 12.74
CA VAL A 15 -8.87 9.16 13.76
C VAL A 15 -10.37 9.11 14.11
N ALA A 16 -11.01 10.26 14.23
CA ALA A 16 -12.45 10.36 14.49
C ALA A 16 -13.30 9.75 13.36
N LEU A 17 -12.82 9.78 12.12
CA LEU A 17 -13.44 9.14 10.96
C LEU A 17 -13.22 7.62 10.90
N GLY A 18 -12.49 7.06 11.86
CA GLY A 18 -12.26 5.62 11.97
C GLY A 18 -11.04 5.09 11.21
N TYR A 19 -10.11 5.96 10.83
CA TYR A 19 -8.85 5.53 10.25
C TYR A 19 -7.84 5.11 11.33
N ASP A 20 -6.99 4.15 11.01
CA ASP A 20 -5.96 3.67 11.93
C ASP A 20 -4.93 4.79 12.23
N PRO A 21 -4.74 5.15 13.52
CA PRO A 21 -3.79 6.19 13.89
C PRO A 21 -2.35 5.93 13.42
N LYS A 22 -1.91 4.69 13.43
CA LYS A 22 -0.56 4.31 12.98
C LYS A 22 -0.37 4.53 11.50
N MET A 23 -1.39 4.19 10.71
CA MET A 23 -1.40 4.41 9.27
C MET A 23 -1.31 5.90 8.95
N ILE A 24 -2.16 6.71 9.58
CA ILE A 24 -2.18 8.16 9.35
C ILE A 24 -0.84 8.79 9.77
N ALA A 25 -0.33 8.41 10.94
CA ALA A 25 0.96 8.91 11.43
C ALA A 25 2.11 8.59 10.47
N LYS A 26 2.13 7.40 9.88
CA LYS A 26 3.13 6.99 8.87
C LYS A 26 3.16 7.96 7.69
N TRP A 27 2.01 8.33 7.17
CA TRP A 27 1.91 9.21 5.99
C TRP A 27 2.14 10.67 6.33
N ILE A 28 1.64 11.15 7.47
CA ILE A 28 1.86 12.53 7.92
C ILE A 28 3.32 12.76 8.29
N ALA A 29 3.90 11.90 9.13
CA ALA A 29 5.30 12.03 9.57
C ALA A 29 6.33 11.73 8.47
N GLY A 30 5.95 10.94 7.47
CA GLY A 30 6.79 10.61 6.33
C GLY A 30 6.65 11.58 5.16
N PRO A 31 5.98 11.18 4.06
CA PRO A 31 5.96 11.96 2.82
C PRO A 31 5.37 13.37 2.95
N ILE A 32 4.28 13.52 3.70
CA ILE A 32 3.60 14.81 3.85
C ILE A 32 4.51 15.81 4.60
N SER A 33 5.06 15.40 5.73
CA SER A 33 5.96 16.25 6.51
C SER A 33 7.24 16.60 5.73
N ALA A 34 7.81 15.65 5.03
CA ALA A 34 8.98 15.89 4.18
C ALA A 34 8.70 16.94 3.10
N TYR A 35 7.56 16.85 2.43
CA TYR A 35 7.16 17.83 1.43
C TYR A 35 6.92 19.22 2.04
N MET A 36 6.19 19.27 3.16
CA MET A 36 5.94 20.53 3.87
C MET A 36 7.22 21.25 4.27
N THR A 37 8.19 20.53 4.81
CA THR A 37 9.50 21.06 5.19
C THR A 37 10.30 21.54 3.99
N ALA A 38 10.36 20.75 2.93
CA ALA A 38 11.14 21.07 1.73
C ALA A 38 10.59 22.29 0.97
N ASN A 39 9.29 22.54 1.04
CA ASN A 39 8.62 23.61 0.31
C ASN A 39 8.18 24.78 1.21
N PHE A 40 8.48 24.72 2.49
CA PHE A 40 8.10 25.74 3.47
C PHE A 40 6.60 26.04 3.50
N VAL A 41 5.78 25.01 3.42
CA VAL A 41 4.31 25.11 3.43
C VAL A 41 3.73 24.38 4.64
N ALA A 42 2.58 24.84 5.13
CA ALA A 42 1.79 24.15 6.14
C ALA A 42 0.83 23.14 5.46
N ILE A 43 0.15 22.31 6.25
CA ILE A 43 -0.74 21.29 5.72
C ILE A 43 -1.90 21.86 4.89
N ASP A 44 -2.37 23.05 5.25
CA ASP A 44 -3.41 23.78 4.51
C ASP A 44 -2.87 24.55 3.29
N GLY A 45 -1.55 24.60 3.14
CA GLY A 45 -0.87 25.16 1.97
C GLY A 45 -0.47 24.12 0.93
N LEU A 46 -0.85 22.85 1.12
CA LEU A 46 -0.63 21.81 0.14
C LEU A 46 -1.47 22.02 -1.12
N LYS A 47 -1.03 21.47 -2.24
CA LYS A 47 -1.77 21.51 -3.51
C LYS A 47 -3.02 20.63 -3.50
N VAL A 48 -3.16 19.78 -2.50
CA VAL A 48 -4.33 18.93 -2.28
C VAL A 48 -5.15 19.46 -1.12
N ASN A 49 -6.46 19.29 -1.22
CA ASN A 49 -7.37 19.65 -0.13
C ASN A 49 -7.56 18.46 0.83
N LYS A 50 -8.28 18.73 1.92
CA LYS A 50 -8.57 17.74 2.95
C LYS A 50 -9.34 16.53 2.42
N GLU A 51 -10.32 16.76 1.54
CA GLU A 51 -11.14 15.71 0.93
C GLU A 51 -10.29 14.78 0.08
N GLN A 52 -9.32 15.29 -0.65
CA GLN A 52 -8.38 14.49 -1.44
C GLN A 52 -7.46 13.65 -0.56
N LEU A 53 -7.00 14.18 0.58
CA LEU A 53 -6.23 13.42 1.57
C LEU A 53 -7.07 12.32 2.22
N ILE A 54 -8.35 12.59 2.51
CA ILE A 54 -9.28 11.57 3.01
C ILE A 54 -9.46 10.46 1.96
N SER A 55 -9.63 10.81 0.69
CA SER A 55 -9.71 9.84 -0.41
C SER A 55 -8.46 8.98 -0.50
N PHE A 56 -7.27 9.57 -0.31
CA PHE A 56 -6.02 8.82 -0.27
C PHE A 56 -5.99 7.82 0.88
N PHE A 57 -6.37 8.21 2.10
CA PHE A 57 -6.43 7.30 3.24
C PHE A 57 -7.47 6.19 3.05
N SER A 58 -8.56 6.49 2.36
CA SER A 58 -9.53 5.49 1.95
C SER A 58 -8.92 4.43 1.01
N LEU A 59 -8.10 4.84 0.05
CA LEU A 59 -7.35 3.91 -0.81
C LEU A 59 -6.39 3.03 -0.02
N VAL A 60 -5.68 3.60 0.95
CA VAL A 60 -4.79 2.83 1.84
C VAL A 60 -5.59 1.78 2.61
N LYS A 61 -6.75 2.16 3.15
CA LYS A 61 -7.64 1.27 3.91
C LYS A 61 -8.19 0.13 3.06
N LYS A 62 -8.51 0.37 1.79
CA LYS A 62 -8.98 -0.66 0.86
C LYS A 62 -7.95 -1.77 0.64
N GLY A 63 -6.66 -1.45 0.73
CA GLY A 63 -5.57 -2.41 0.55
C GLY A 63 -5.39 -2.93 -0.87
N ALA A 64 -5.96 -2.24 -1.87
CA ALA A 64 -5.87 -2.63 -3.29
C ALA A 64 -4.53 -2.25 -3.93
N LEU A 65 -3.78 -1.32 -3.34
CA LEU A 65 -2.49 -0.85 -3.84
C LEU A 65 -1.37 -1.30 -2.89
N ILE A 66 -0.20 -1.59 -3.47
CA ILE A 66 1.01 -1.86 -2.69
C ILE A 66 1.63 -0.54 -2.18
N ASP A 67 2.46 -0.62 -1.14
CA ASP A 67 3.11 0.56 -0.52
C ASP A 67 3.84 1.44 -1.54
N ASN A 68 4.52 0.84 -2.50
CA ASN A 68 5.25 1.58 -3.53
C ASN A 68 4.33 2.39 -4.45
N GLN A 69 3.21 1.81 -4.83
CA GLN A 69 2.18 2.51 -5.61
C GLN A 69 1.55 3.66 -4.81
N LEU A 70 1.25 3.42 -3.53
CA LEU A 70 0.72 4.46 -2.63
C LEU A 70 1.69 5.63 -2.47
N LYS A 71 2.99 5.35 -2.36
CA LYS A 71 4.01 6.41 -2.33
C LYS A 71 4.01 7.26 -3.58
N LEU A 72 3.96 6.64 -4.75
CA LEU A 72 3.92 7.35 -6.03
C LEU A 72 2.65 8.19 -6.16
N VAL A 73 1.51 7.70 -5.72
CA VAL A 73 0.26 8.47 -5.70
C VAL A 73 0.39 9.68 -4.76
N MET A 74 0.92 9.49 -3.57
CA MET A 74 1.10 10.60 -2.61
C MET A 74 2.08 11.64 -3.15
N GLU A 75 3.20 11.23 -3.72
CA GLU A 75 4.17 12.15 -4.33
C GLU A 75 3.53 13.00 -5.43
N GLU A 76 2.77 12.38 -6.32
CA GLU A 76 2.06 13.08 -7.38
C GLU A 76 1.05 14.08 -6.83
N MET A 77 0.27 13.68 -5.83
CA MET A 77 -0.68 14.57 -5.15
C MET A 77 0.01 15.79 -4.54
N LEU A 78 1.13 15.59 -3.88
CA LEU A 78 1.87 16.67 -3.23
C LEU A 78 2.54 17.61 -4.24
N GLN A 79 3.08 17.08 -5.34
CA GLN A 79 3.79 17.86 -6.35
C GLN A 79 2.84 18.61 -7.29
N ASN A 80 1.84 17.94 -7.79
CA ASN A 80 0.97 18.44 -8.85
C ASN A 80 -0.48 18.67 -8.43
N GLY A 81 -0.87 18.16 -7.27
CA GLY A 81 -2.25 18.13 -6.83
C GLY A 81 -3.03 17.01 -7.52
N GLY A 82 -4.33 17.02 -7.37
CA GLY A 82 -5.24 16.09 -8.02
C GLY A 82 -5.84 15.06 -7.07
N ASP A 83 -6.84 14.38 -7.57
CA ASP A 83 -7.55 13.33 -6.84
C ASP A 83 -6.76 12.02 -6.90
N PRO A 84 -6.58 11.31 -5.77
CA PRO A 84 -5.81 10.07 -5.77
C PRO A 84 -6.40 8.98 -6.66
N GLU A 85 -7.73 8.91 -6.80
CA GLU A 85 -8.37 7.91 -7.69
C GLU A 85 -8.05 8.17 -9.16
N ASP A 86 -8.02 9.43 -9.58
CA ASP A 86 -7.64 9.81 -10.94
C ASP A 86 -6.17 9.49 -11.21
N ILE A 87 -5.29 9.76 -10.27
CA ILE A 87 -3.86 9.43 -10.36
C ILE A 87 -3.65 7.91 -10.49
N VAL A 88 -4.39 7.12 -9.72
CA VAL A 88 -4.37 5.65 -9.80
C VAL A 88 -4.73 5.18 -11.21
N LYS A 89 -5.78 5.76 -11.81
CA LYS A 89 -6.19 5.43 -13.19
C LYS A 89 -5.16 5.85 -14.23
N GLU A 90 -4.62 7.06 -14.12
CA GLU A 90 -3.60 7.58 -15.04
C GLU A 90 -2.33 6.73 -15.03
N LYS A 91 -1.93 6.25 -13.86
CA LYS A 91 -0.74 5.39 -13.71
C LYS A 91 -1.02 3.91 -13.99
N GLY A 92 -2.27 3.53 -14.24
CA GLY A 92 -2.66 2.16 -14.49
C GLY A 92 -2.61 1.25 -13.27
N PHE A 93 -2.63 1.80 -12.06
CA PHE A 93 -2.55 1.03 -10.81
C PHE A 93 -3.86 0.33 -10.44
N ASP A 94 -4.97 0.70 -11.06
CA ASP A 94 -6.27 0.04 -10.92
C ASP A 94 -6.38 -1.24 -11.75
N ALA A 95 -5.53 -1.39 -12.76
CA ALA A 95 -5.42 -2.62 -13.53
C ALA A 95 -4.46 -3.59 -12.83
N PRO A 96 -4.80 -4.89 -12.67
CA PRO A 96 -3.88 -5.86 -12.11
C PRO A 96 -2.64 -5.99 -13.01
N ALA A 97 -1.44 -5.93 -12.40
CA ALA A 97 -0.18 -6.09 -13.11
C ALA A 97 -0.04 -7.50 -13.73
N PHE A 98 -0.70 -8.47 -13.09
CA PHE A 98 -0.76 -9.86 -13.52
C PHE A 98 -2.20 -10.37 -13.41
N ASP A 99 -2.64 -11.18 -14.36
CA ASP A 99 -3.91 -11.89 -14.20
C ASP A 99 -3.73 -13.09 -13.22
N GLU A 100 -4.85 -13.68 -12.81
CA GLU A 100 -4.81 -14.81 -11.87
C GLU A 100 -4.04 -16.02 -12.44
N SER A 101 -4.13 -16.26 -13.72
CA SER A 101 -3.40 -17.34 -14.41
C SER A 101 -1.88 -17.12 -14.37
N GLU A 102 -1.43 -15.89 -14.65
CA GLU A 102 -0.02 -15.53 -14.57
C GLU A 102 0.51 -15.66 -13.14
N LEU A 103 -0.24 -15.19 -12.15
CA LEU A 103 0.13 -15.32 -10.74
C LEU A 103 0.23 -16.76 -10.30
N LYS A 104 -0.71 -17.62 -10.70
CA LYS A 104 -0.67 -19.06 -10.41
C LYS A 104 0.57 -19.73 -10.99
N THR A 105 0.97 -19.37 -12.20
CA THR A 105 2.18 -19.88 -12.83
C THR A 105 3.43 -19.49 -12.06
N ILE A 106 3.53 -18.22 -11.65
CA ILE A 106 4.64 -17.70 -10.85
C ILE A 106 4.67 -18.39 -9.48
N ILE A 107 3.53 -18.50 -8.82
CA ILE A 107 3.41 -19.16 -7.51
C ILE A 107 3.82 -20.62 -7.62
N GLN A 108 3.36 -21.35 -8.64
CA GLN A 108 3.72 -22.76 -8.84
C GLN A 108 5.24 -22.91 -8.95
N SER A 109 5.90 -22.06 -9.71
CA SER A 109 7.37 -22.02 -9.80
C SER A 109 8.03 -21.82 -8.43
N VAL A 110 7.49 -20.93 -7.59
CA VAL A 110 8.00 -20.70 -6.23
C VAL A 110 7.78 -21.92 -5.35
N LEU A 111 6.62 -22.56 -5.42
CA LEU A 111 6.30 -23.77 -4.64
C LEU A 111 7.22 -24.94 -5.03
N ASP A 112 7.44 -25.13 -6.31
CA ASP A 112 8.32 -26.20 -6.83
C ASP A 112 9.78 -25.99 -6.39
N ALA A 113 10.23 -24.75 -6.30
CA ALA A 113 11.59 -24.40 -5.85
C ALA A 113 11.75 -24.49 -4.30
N ASN A 114 10.65 -24.60 -3.55
CA ASN A 114 10.65 -24.57 -2.09
C ASN A 114 9.81 -25.71 -1.49
N GLU A 115 9.94 -26.91 -2.00
CA GLU A 115 9.16 -28.09 -1.58
C GLU A 115 9.21 -28.33 -0.06
N SER A 116 10.36 -28.14 0.57
CA SER A 116 10.51 -28.30 2.01
C SER A 116 9.67 -27.33 2.83
N VAL A 117 9.50 -26.11 2.32
CA VAL A 117 8.65 -25.06 2.93
C VAL A 117 7.17 -25.42 2.73
N VAL A 118 6.81 -25.92 1.57
CA VAL A 118 5.46 -26.41 1.27
C VAL A 118 5.07 -27.55 2.21
N ASP A 119 5.98 -28.51 2.44
CA ASP A 119 5.76 -29.62 3.37
C ASP A 119 5.58 -29.13 4.80
N GLN A 120 6.36 -28.15 5.23
CA GLN A 120 6.17 -27.49 6.54
C GLN A 120 4.80 -26.86 6.69
N TYR A 121 4.32 -26.19 5.66
CA TYR A 121 2.97 -25.60 5.65
C TYR A 121 1.89 -26.68 5.78
N ARG A 122 2.00 -27.75 5.00
CA ARG A 122 1.06 -28.87 5.01
C ARG A 122 1.07 -29.65 6.32
N SER A 123 2.20 -29.62 7.03
CA SER A 123 2.31 -30.23 8.37
C SER A 123 1.75 -29.38 9.50
N GLY A 124 1.22 -28.20 9.18
CA GLY A 124 0.57 -27.28 10.14
C GLY A 124 1.35 -26.01 10.48
N LYS A 125 2.56 -25.85 9.94
CA LYS A 125 3.38 -24.65 10.17
C LYS A 125 2.97 -23.52 9.22
N THR A 126 1.80 -22.94 9.45
CA THR A 126 1.20 -21.94 8.53
C THR A 126 1.98 -20.62 8.44
N SER A 127 2.84 -20.31 9.42
CA SER A 127 3.68 -19.10 9.41
C SER A 127 4.65 -19.03 8.23
N VAL A 128 5.00 -20.17 7.62
CA VAL A 128 5.92 -20.24 6.46
C VAL A 128 5.30 -19.65 5.19
N ILE A 129 4.00 -19.40 5.16
CA ILE A 129 3.34 -18.76 4.00
C ILE A 129 3.93 -17.37 3.71
N GLY A 130 4.35 -16.65 4.75
CA GLY A 130 5.03 -15.36 4.60
C GLY A 130 6.32 -15.44 3.80
N PHE A 131 7.09 -16.52 3.94
CA PHE A 131 8.27 -16.78 3.14
C PHE A 131 7.92 -16.98 1.65
N LEU A 132 6.88 -17.77 1.38
CA LEU A 132 6.42 -18.02 0.00
C LEU A 132 5.89 -16.74 -0.66
N VAL A 133 5.16 -15.91 0.08
CA VAL A 133 4.73 -14.58 -0.37
C VAL A 133 5.94 -13.72 -0.72
N GLY A 134 6.95 -13.68 0.15
CA GLY A 134 8.19 -12.94 -0.07
C GLY A 134 8.94 -13.38 -1.33
N GLN A 135 9.04 -14.67 -1.59
CA GLN A 135 9.67 -15.21 -2.80
C GLN A 135 8.88 -14.85 -4.07
N THR A 136 7.56 -14.93 -3.99
CA THR A 136 6.68 -14.53 -5.10
C THR A 136 6.77 -13.03 -5.37
N MET A 137 6.84 -12.21 -4.31
CA MET A 137 7.07 -10.76 -4.44
C MET A 137 8.37 -10.44 -5.17
N LYS A 138 9.45 -11.17 -4.91
CA LYS A 138 10.72 -11.02 -5.64
C LYS A 138 10.55 -11.31 -7.13
N GLN A 139 9.86 -12.38 -7.48
CA GLN A 139 9.64 -12.76 -8.89
C GLN A 139 8.73 -11.78 -9.63
N THR A 140 7.78 -11.17 -8.93
CA THR A 140 6.91 -10.13 -9.49
C THR A 140 7.50 -8.73 -9.39
N GLN A 141 8.72 -8.59 -8.88
CA GLN A 141 9.42 -7.31 -8.69
C GLN A 141 8.61 -6.32 -7.84
N GLY A 142 7.86 -6.81 -6.85
CA GLY A 142 7.02 -5.99 -5.97
C GLY A 142 5.74 -5.47 -6.62
N LYS A 143 5.40 -5.91 -7.82
CA LYS A 143 4.21 -5.43 -8.55
C LYS A 143 2.92 -6.13 -8.14
N ALA A 144 2.99 -7.33 -7.57
CA ALA A 144 1.83 -8.05 -7.08
C ALA A 144 1.45 -7.60 -5.66
N ASN A 145 0.15 -7.67 -5.34
CA ASN A 145 -0.34 -7.33 -3.99
C ASN A 145 -0.08 -8.48 -3.02
N PRO A 146 0.66 -8.27 -1.90
CA PRO A 146 0.98 -9.32 -0.95
C PRO A 146 -0.24 -10.02 -0.35
N LYS A 147 -1.34 -9.31 -0.12
CA LYS A 147 -2.57 -9.89 0.43
C LYS A 147 -3.22 -10.86 -0.55
N ASP A 148 -3.28 -10.49 -1.83
CA ASP A 148 -3.81 -11.34 -2.89
C ASP A 148 -2.95 -12.57 -3.08
N LEU A 149 -1.62 -12.42 -3.02
CA LEU A 149 -0.68 -13.53 -3.08
C LEU A 149 -0.87 -14.50 -1.93
N GLN A 150 -1.06 -14.00 -0.71
CA GLN A 150 -1.28 -14.85 0.46
C GLN A 150 -2.53 -15.70 0.31
N VAL A 151 -3.63 -15.11 -0.13
CA VAL A 151 -4.90 -15.82 -0.38
C VAL A 151 -4.72 -16.88 -1.47
N LEU A 152 -4.07 -16.52 -2.57
CA LEU A 152 -3.89 -17.40 -3.71
C LEU A 152 -2.94 -18.56 -3.40
N ILE A 153 -1.84 -18.30 -2.70
CA ILE A 153 -0.90 -19.33 -2.25
C ILE A 153 -1.60 -20.30 -1.30
N ALA A 154 -2.38 -19.80 -0.34
CA ALA A 154 -3.14 -20.63 0.59
C ALA A 154 -4.12 -21.55 -0.16
N LYS A 155 -4.81 -21.06 -1.18
CA LYS A 155 -5.68 -21.86 -2.06
C LYS A 155 -4.92 -22.94 -2.80
N MET A 156 -3.74 -22.63 -3.33
CA MET A 156 -2.93 -23.58 -4.10
C MET A 156 -2.30 -24.65 -3.22
N LEU A 157 -2.04 -24.35 -1.96
CA LEU A 157 -1.50 -25.33 -1.01
C LEU A 157 -2.57 -26.28 -0.45
N GLY A 158 -3.81 -25.92 -0.60
CA GLY A 158 -4.95 -26.71 -0.13
C GLY A 158 -5.30 -26.41 1.28
#